data_01725d59e8453990661f3eb12de11a4c
#
_entry.id   01725d59e8453990661f3eb12de11a4c
#
_cell.length_a   1.000
_cell.length_b   1.000
_cell.length_c   1.000
_cell.angle_alpha   90.00
_cell.angle_beta   90.00
_cell.angle_gamma   90.00
#
_symmetry.space_group_name_H-M   'P 1'
#
loop_
_entity.id
_entity.type
_entity.pdbx_description
1 polymer ?
#
loop_
_entity_poly.entity_id
_entity_poly.type
_entity_poly.pdbx_seq_one_letter_code
_entity_poly.pdbx_strand_id
1 'polypeptide(L)'
;MPKFSVLIIEDEKNIQTFMGKVLKRHDYQVLYADTGKQGLEMIRSRCPDLILLDLGLPDMDGCSIIRDVRTWASTPIIVISARTAEREKVAALDLGADDYIMKPFDSKELVARVKAVLRRYQAVKPEKEEPDIKCVEYPDLVINLTNYSVMYYGQIIDMPPKELELLYFLASSPNQVFTREQLLDNIWGYEYLGDTRTVDVHVKRLREKIKDHEHWGITTVWGIGYKFERR
;
A
#
# COMPACT_ATOMS: atom_id res chain seq x y z
N MET A 1 12.50 -12.63 6.95
CA MET A 1 11.16 -13.24 7.01
C MET A 1 10.55 -13.19 5.63
N PRO A 2 9.78 -14.21 5.17
CA PRO A 2 9.12 -14.18 3.86
C PRO A 2 8.17 -12.99 3.79
N LYS A 3 8.23 -12.24 2.69
CA LYS A 3 7.46 -10.99 2.51
C LYS A 3 5.99 -11.26 2.17
N PHE A 4 5.68 -12.43 1.55
CA PHE A 4 4.33 -12.79 1.08
C PHE A 4 4.02 -14.25 1.35
N SER A 5 2.74 -14.51 1.63
CA SER A 5 2.16 -15.84 1.76
C SER A 5 1.39 -16.22 0.50
N VAL A 6 1.68 -17.40 -0.03
CA VAL A 6 1.02 -17.97 -1.22
C VAL A 6 0.31 -19.26 -0.82
N LEU A 7 -0.99 -19.32 -1.03
CA LEU A 7 -1.77 -20.53 -0.85
C LEU A 7 -1.86 -21.29 -2.17
N ILE A 8 -1.47 -22.57 -2.16
CA ILE A 8 -1.59 -23.48 -3.27
C ILE A 8 -2.77 -24.44 -3.00
N ILE A 9 -3.79 -24.40 -3.86
CA ILE A 9 -4.94 -25.29 -3.84
C ILE A 9 -4.81 -26.24 -5.04
N GLU A 10 -4.32 -27.43 -4.79
CA GLU A 10 -3.94 -28.41 -5.81
C GLU A 10 -3.97 -29.82 -5.19
N ASP A 11 -4.67 -30.77 -5.79
CA ASP A 11 -4.78 -32.12 -5.28
C ASP A 11 -3.62 -33.04 -5.71
N GLU A 12 -2.97 -32.73 -6.85
CA GLU A 12 -1.80 -33.48 -7.31
C GLU A 12 -0.56 -33.16 -6.48
N LYS A 13 -0.15 -34.04 -5.58
CA LYS A 13 0.99 -33.84 -4.66
C LYS A 13 2.31 -33.52 -5.35
N ASN A 14 2.55 -34.04 -6.56
CA ASN A 14 3.77 -33.79 -7.30
C ASN A 14 3.82 -32.33 -7.77
N ILE A 15 2.71 -31.82 -8.31
CA ILE A 15 2.58 -30.43 -8.77
C ILE A 15 2.61 -29.48 -7.58
N GLN A 16 1.86 -29.79 -6.54
CA GLN A 16 1.84 -29.00 -5.29
C GLN A 16 3.26 -28.89 -4.69
N THR A 17 3.98 -30.02 -4.60
CA THR A 17 5.36 -30.04 -4.07
C THR A 17 6.34 -29.27 -4.98
N PHE A 18 6.22 -29.40 -6.30
CA PHE A 18 7.03 -28.66 -7.26
C PHE A 18 6.83 -27.15 -7.08
N MET A 19 5.60 -26.68 -7.13
CA MET A 19 5.28 -25.25 -6.92
C MET A 19 5.81 -24.74 -5.59
N GLY A 20 5.56 -25.49 -4.53
CA GLY A 20 6.01 -25.11 -3.20
C GLY A 20 7.53 -25.00 -3.05
N LYS A 21 8.29 -25.92 -3.65
CA LYS A 21 9.76 -25.84 -3.68
C LYS A 21 10.26 -24.61 -4.44
N VAL A 22 9.64 -24.33 -5.59
CA VAL A 22 9.98 -23.17 -6.41
C VAL A 22 9.73 -21.87 -5.65
N LEU A 23 8.55 -21.72 -5.06
CA LEU A 23 8.17 -20.49 -4.35
C LEU A 23 9.00 -20.26 -3.08
N LYS A 24 9.27 -21.32 -2.30
CA LYS A 24 10.14 -21.22 -1.11
C LYS A 24 11.56 -20.76 -1.44
N ARG A 25 12.12 -21.14 -2.60
CA ARG A 25 13.42 -20.65 -3.08
C ARG A 25 13.43 -19.14 -3.43
N HIS A 26 12.26 -18.57 -3.60
CA HIS A 26 12.07 -17.15 -3.87
C HIS A 26 11.50 -16.39 -2.66
N ASP A 27 11.71 -16.92 -1.44
CA ASP A 27 11.36 -16.31 -0.17
C ASP A 27 9.84 -16.07 0.04
N TYR A 28 8.99 -16.90 -0.57
CA TYR A 28 7.55 -16.93 -0.29
C TYR A 28 7.24 -17.88 0.86
N GLN A 29 6.32 -17.50 1.75
CA GLN A 29 5.68 -18.43 2.66
C GLN A 29 4.63 -19.22 1.86
N VAL A 30 4.64 -20.55 1.95
CA VAL A 30 3.74 -21.40 1.17
C VAL A 30 2.80 -22.15 2.09
N LEU A 31 1.50 -22.02 1.81
CA LEU A 31 0.41 -22.73 2.42
C LEU A 31 -0.13 -23.75 1.40
N TYR A 32 -0.68 -24.86 1.87
CA TYR A 32 -1.15 -25.96 1.01
C TYR A 32 -2.57 -26.38 1.37
N ALA A 33 -3.41 -26.56 0.36
CA ALA A 33 -4.71 -27.17 0.46
C ALA A 33 -4.86 -28.23 -0.65
N ASP A 34 -5.40 -29.38 -0.29
CA ASP A 34 -5.58 -30.52 -1.21
C ASP A 34 -6.98 -30.54 -1.82
N THR A 35 -7.89 -29.72 -1.30
CA THR A 35 -9.30 -29.66 -1.71
C THR A 35 -9.77 -28.21 -1.73
N GLY A 36 -10.83 -27.96 -2.48
CA GLY A 36 -11.43 -26.63 -2.55
C GLY A 36 -12.01 -26.17 -1.22
N LYS A 37 -12.65 -27.05 -0.46
CA LYS A 37 -13.18 -26.74 0.87
C LYS A 37 -12.09 -26.30 1.83
N GLN A 38 -10.98 -27.06 1.90
CA GLN A 38 -9.82 -26.71 2.69
C GLN A 38 -9.23 -25.36 2.24
N GLY A 39 -9.16 -25.14 0.92
CA GLY A 39 -8.69 -23.89 0.34
C GLY A 39 -9.52 -22.69 0.82
N LEU A 40 -10.85 -22.76 0.71
CA LEU A 40 -11.75 -21.71 1.16
C LEU A 40 -11.61 -21.40 2.66
N GLU A 41 -11.48 -22.44 3.50
CA GLU A 41 -11.24 -22.29 4.94
C GLU A 41 -9.90 -21.58 5.20
N MET A 42 -8.85 -21.97 4.50
CA MET A 42 -7.52 -21.36 4.65
C MET A 42 -7.48 -19.93 4.13
N ILE A 43 -8.19 -19.59 3.06
CA ILE A 43 -8.30 -18.19 2.60
C ILE A 43 -8.89 -17.31 3.69
N ARG A 44 -9.96 -17.78 4.36
CA ARG A 44 -10.64 -17.04 5.45
C ARG A 44 -9.78 -16.92 6.71
N SER A 45 -9.10 -18.00 7.10
CA SER A 45 -8.37 -18.08 8.37
C SER A 45 -6.93 -17.53 8.31
N ARG A 46 -6.28 -17.62 7.14
CA ARG A 46 -4.87 -17.28 6.96
C ARG A 46 -4.63 -16.02 6.13
N CYS A 47 -5.65 -15.53 5.43
CA CYS A 47 -5.59 -14.32 4.59
C CYS A 47 -4.33 -14.29 3.70
N PRO A 48 -4.13 -15.27 2.80
CA PRO A 48 -2.95 -15.34 1.94
C PRO A 48 -2.87 -14.10 1.02
N ASP A 49 -1.65 -13.72 0.65
CA ASP A 49 -1.42 -12.60 -0.26
C ASP A 49 -1.68 -12.97 -1.74
N LEU A 50 -1.65 -14.26 -2.07
CA LEU A 50 -1.94 -14.78 -3.40
C LEU A 50 -2.43 -16.22 -3.32
N ILE A 51 -3.35 -16.59 -4.21
CA ILE A 51 -3.88 -17.94 -4.36
C ILE A 51 -3.43 -18.50 -5.72
N LEU A 52 -2.85 -19.71 -5.70
CA LEU A 52 -2.66 -20.54 -6.88
C LEU A 52 -3.74 -21.62 -6.84
N LEU A 53 -4.61 -21.68 -7.84
CA LEU A 53 -5.82 -22.48 -7.84
C LEU A 53 -5.88 -23.44 -9.04
N ASP A 54 -5.92 -24.74 -8.79
CA ASP A 54 -6.34 -25.68 -9.84
C ASP A 54 -7.87 -25.64 -10.00
N LEU A 55 -8.33 -25.75 -11.25
CA LEU A 55 -9.76 -25.85 -11.56
C LEU A 55 -10.28 -27.30 -11.43
N GLY A 56 -9.40 -28.30 -11.52
CA GLY A 56 -9.75 -29.72 -11.54
C GLY A 56 -9.78 -30.39 -10.18
N LEU A 57 -10.20 -29.70 -9.13
CA LEU A 57 -10.23 -30.24 -7.77
C LEU A 57 -11.27 -31.35 -7.61
N PRO A 58 -11.04 -32.36 -6.73
CA PRO A 58 -11.91 -33.53 -6.63
C PRO A 58 -13.25 -33.26 -5.94
N ASP A 59 -13.36 -32.21 -5.13
CA ASP A 59 -14.52 -31.89 -4.31
C ASP A 59 -15.40 -30.78 -4.86
N MET A 60 -14.85 -29.86 -5.68
CA MET A 60 -15.59 -28.79 -6.31
C MET A 60 -14.86 -28.20 -7.52
N ASP A 61 -15.61 -27.59 -8.42
CA ASP A 61 -15.01 -26.86 -9.55
C ASP A 61 -14.34 -25.57 -9.09
N GLY A 62 -13.09 -25.34 -9.51
CA GLY A 62 -12.32 -24.16 -9.15
C GLY A 62 -12.97 -22.84 -9.57
N CYS A 63 -13.77 -22.82 -10.63
CA CYS A 63 -14.56 -21.64 -11.01
C CYS A 63 -15.57 -21.23 -9.93
N SER A 64 -16.13 -22.22 -9.20
CA SER A 64 -17.02 -21.94 -8.07
C SER A 64 -16.27 -21.32 -6.90
N ILE A 65 -15.00 -21.70 -6.69
CA ILE A 65 -14.13 -21.11 -5.67
C ILE A 65 -13.84 -19.65 -6.01
N ILE A 66 -13.50 -19.34 -7.28
CA ILE A 66 -13.27 -17.97 -7.71
C ILE A 66 -14.49 -17.10 -7.43
N ARG A 67 -15.67 -17.56 -7.82
CA ARG A 67 -16.94 -16.84 -7.61
C ARG A 67 -17.22 -16.61 -6.13
N ASP A 68 -17.06 -17.64 -5.29
CA ASP A 68 -17.28 -17.51 -3.83
C ASP A 68 -16.29 -16.52 -3.22
N VAL A 69 -15.00 -16.66 -3.48
CA VAL A 69 -13.95 -15.76 -2.95
C VAL A 69 -14.22 -14.30 -3.34
N ARG A 70 -14.65 -14.04 -4.58
CA ARG A 70 -14.92 -12.68 -5.07
C ARG A 70 -16.12 -12.01 -4.41
N THR A 71 -16.97 -12.74 -3.70
CA THR A 71 -18.07 -12.13 -2.93
C THR A 71 -17.59 -11.45 -1.64
N TRP A 72 -16.41 -11.81 -1.13
CA TRP A 72 -15.93 -11.33 0.18
C TRP A 72 -14.43 -11.01 0.24
N ALA A 73 -13.64 -11.32 -0.79
CA ALA A 73 -12.20 -11.04 -0.82
C ALA A 73 -11.72 -10.60 -2.20
N SER A 74 -10.75 -9.70 -2.21
CA SER A 74 -10.02 -9.24 -3.40
C SER A 74 -8.65 -9.91 -3.54
N THR A 75 -8.33 -10.94 -2.73
CA THR A 75 -7.04 -11.65 -2.81
C THR A 75 -6.78 -12.13 -4.23
N PRO A 76 -5.60 -11.87 -4.82
CA PRO A 76 -5.30 -12.25 -6.19
C PRO A 76 -5.31 -13.76 -6.38
N ILE A 77 -5.88 -14.22 -7.50
CA ILE A 77 -6.02 -15.62 -7.86
C ILE A 77 -5.33 -15.85 -9.21
N ILE A 78 -4.33 -16.72 -9.24
CA ILE A 78 -3.76 -17.26 -10.48
C ILE A 78 -4.31 -18.67 -10.64
N VAL A 79 -5.01 -18.91 -11.73
CA VAL A 79 -5.48 -20.24 -12.09
C VAL A 79 -4.34 -21.04 -12.70
N ILE A 80 -4.22 -22.32 -12.31
CA ILE A 80 -3.25 -23.27 -12.86
C ILE A 80 -4.03 -24.51 -13.30
N SER A 81 -4.14 -24.76 -14.61
CA SER A 81 -5.02 -25.82 -15.09
C SER A 81 -4.49 -26.50 -16.36
N ALA A 82 -4.82 -27.78 -16.51
CA ALA A 82 -4.59 -28.54 -17.74
C ALA A 82 -5.69 -28.30 -18.80
N ARG A 83 -6.73 -27.54 -18.47
CA ARG A 83 -7.80 -27.20 -19.41
C ARG A 83 -7.28 -26.27 -20.50
N THR A 84 -7.27 -26.73 -21.74
CA THR A 84 -6.67 -26.02 -22.89
C THR A 84 -7.68 -25.19 -23.67
N ALA A 85 -8.99 -25.37 -23.42
CA ALA A 85 -10.01 -24.67 -24.15
C ALA A 85 -9.96 -23.15 -23.83
N GLU A 86 -9.76 -22.32 -24.85
CA GLU A 86 -9.68 -20.85 -24.72
C GLU A 86 -10.91 -20.27 -24.00
N ARG A 87 -12.10 -20.89 -24.22
CA ARG A 87 -13.33 -20.48 -23.52
C ARG A 87 -13.27 -20.64 -22.01
N GLU A 88 -12.59 -21.70 -21.50
CA GLU A 88 -12.47 -21.92 -20.05
C GLU A 88 -11.49 -20.94 -19.41
N LYS A 89 -10.41 -20.59 -20.13
CA LYS A 89 -9.49 -19.54 -19.70
C LYS A 89 -10.20 -18.19 -19.60
N VAL A 90 -10.94 -17.80 -20.65
CA VAL A 90 -11.71 -16.55 -20.67
C VAL A 90 -12.74 -16.56 -19.53
N ALA A 91 -13.49 -17.67 -19.35
CA ALA A 91 -14.48 -17.77 -18.28
C ALA A 91 -13.87 -17.62 -16.87
N ALA A 92 -12.68 -18.19 -16.62
CA ALA A 92 -12.01 -18.04 -15.33
C ALA A 92 -11.57 -16.56 -15.08
N LEU A 93 -11.08 -15.89 -16.11
CA LEU A 93 -10.69 -14.46 -16.03
C LEU A 93 -11.92 -13.56 -15.84
N ASP A 94 -13.01 -13.81 -16.57
CA ASP A 94 -14.29 -13.08 -16.42
C ASP A 94 -14.91 -13.25 -15.02
N LEU A 95 -14.70 -14.42 -14.40
CA LEU A 95 -15.11 -14.68 -13.02
C LEU A 95 -14.24 -13.96 -11.99
N GLY A 96 -13.14 -13.34 -12.42
CA GLY A 96 -12.27 -12.55 -11.57
C GLY A 96 -10.93 -13.18 -11.23
N ALA A 97 -10.46 -14.21 -11.95
CA ALA A 97 -9.06 -14.62 -11.85
C ALA A 97 -8.15 -13.52 -12.42
N ASP A 98 -6.99 -13.33 -11.81
CA ASP A 98 -6.03 -12.26 -12.17
C ASP A 98 -5.04 -12.70 -13.24
N ASP A 99 -4.78 -13.98 -13.35
CA ASP A 99 -3.94 -14.58 -14.38
C ASP A 99 -4.26 -16.07 -14.53
N TYR A 100 -3.72 -16.68 -15.59
CA TYR A 100 -3.93 -18.09 -15.92
C TYR A 100 -2.62 -18.72 -16.39
N ILE A 101 -2.25 -19.85 -15.81
CA ILE A 101 -1.09 -20.66 -16.19
C ILE A 101 -1.60 -22.02 -16.71
N MET A 102 -1.13 -22.41 -17.88
CA MET A 102 -1.49 -23.68 -18.49
C MET A 102 -0.49 -24.77 -18.10
N LYS A 103 -0.98 -25.92 -17.65
CA LYS A 103 -0.15 -27.12 -17.42
C LYS A 103 0.16 -27.80 -18.78
N PRO A 104 1.43 -28.21 -19.05
CA PRO A 104 2.62 -28.11 -18.19
C PRO A 104 3.26 -26.72 -18.25
N PHE A 105 3.79 -26.26 -17.12
CA PHE A 105 4.49 -24.98 -16.98
C PHE A 105 5.88 -25.16 -16.35
N ASP A 106 6.77 -24.23 -16.59
CA ASP A 106 8.09 -24.23 -15.98
C ASP A 106 8.17 -23.32 -14.74
N SER A 107 9.26 -23.46 -13.99
CA SER A 107 9.48 -22.70 -12.75
C SER A 107 9.64 -21.20 -13.00
N LYS A 108 10.19 -20.80 -14.17
CA LYS A 108 10.40 -19.39 -14.50
C LYS A 108 9.08 -18.70 -14.80
N GLU A 109 8.20 -19.37 -15.54
CA GLU A 109 6.84 -18.88 -15.83
C GLU A 109 6.05 -18.68 -14.55
N LEU A 110 6.00 -19.70 -13.65
CA LEU A 110 5.32 -19.59 -12.38
C LEU A 110 5.79 -18.38 -11.57
N VAL A 111 7.11 -18.23 -11.39
CA VAL A 111 7.67 -17.14 -10.60
C VAL A 111 7.43 -15.79 -11.25
N ALA A 112 7.56 -15.68 -12.57
CA ALA A 112 7.34 -14.42 -13.29
C ALA A 112 5.89 -13.93 -13.14
N ARG A 113 4.90 -14.83 -13.26
CA ARG A 113 3.48 -14.50 -13.11
C ARG A 113 3.11 -14.16 -11.66
N VAL A 114 3.58 -14.93 -10.69
CA VAL A 114 3.40 -14.62 -9.26
C VAL A 114 3.94 -13.24 -8.93
N LYS A 115 5.18 -12.91 -9.37
CA LYS A 115 5.75 -11.58 -9.18
C LYS A 115 4.95 -10.48 -9.87
N ALA A 116 4.49 -10.71 -11.10
CA ALA A 116 3.73 -9.73 -11.87
C ALA A 116 2.38 -9.42 -11.24
N VAL A 117 1.67 -10.45 -10.77
CA VAL A 117 0.38 -10.30 -10.10
C VAL A 117 0.56 -9.61 -8.75
N LEU A 118 1.48 -10.06 -7.90
CA LEU A 118 1.74 -9.42 -6.60
C LEU A 118 2.16 -7.95 -6.77
N ARG A 119 2.99 -7.63 -7.76
CA ARG A 119 3.39 -6.23 -8.06
C ARG A 119 2.17 -5.37 -8.44
N ARG A 120 1.27 -5.87 -9.29
CA ARG A 120 0.02 -5.16 -9.66
C ARG A 120 -0.86 -4.94 -8.43
N TYR A 121 -0.98 -5.95 -7.58
CA TYR A 121 -1.75 -5.84 -6.34
C TYR A 121 -1.09 -4.96 -5.29
N GLN A 122 0.23 -4.85 -5.26
CA GLN A 122 0.92 -3.84 -4.45
C GLN A 122 0.75 -2.42 -4.99
N ALA A 123 0.68 -2.26 -6.32
CA ALA A 123 0.40 -0.97 -6.95
C ALA A 123 -1.08 -0.58 -6.85
N VAL A 124 -2.00 -1.56 -6.63
CA VAL A 124 -3.46 -1.37 -6.47
C VAL A 124 -3.92 -1.55 -5.02
N LYS A 125 -3.25 -2.36 -4.22
CA LYS A 125 -3.25 -2.09 -2.79
C LYS A 125 -2.53 -0.74 -2.71
N PRO A 126 -3.21 0.32 -2.28
CA PRO A 126 -2.45 1.24 -1.47
C PRO A 126 -1.70 0.28 -0.56
N GLU A 127 -0.35 0.36 -0.48
CA GLU A 127 0.39 -0.27 0.60
C GLU A 127 -0.60 -0.31 1.74
N LYS A 128 -0.81 -1.42 2.50
CA LYS A 128 -1.41 -1.22 3.80
C LYS A 128 -0.65 -0.05 4.34
N GLU A 129 -1.14 1.08 3.92
CA GLU A 129 -1.08 2.22 4.73
C GLU A 129 -1.69 1.66 6.01
N GLU A 130 -0.88 1.33 6.94
CA GLU A 130 -1.06 1.98 8.23
C GLU A 130 -1.51 3.33 7.80
N PRO A 131 -2.83 3.66 8.01
CA PRO A 131 -3.51 4.76 7.32
C PRO A 131 -2.44 5.81 7.24
N ASP A 132 -2.01 6.24 6.01
CA ASP A 132 -0.79 7.03 5.85
C ASP A 132 -0.97 8.17 6.83
N ILE A 133 -0.57 7.86 8.07
CA ILE A 133 -0.73 8.76 9.19
C ILE A 133 0.35 9.74 8.86
N LYS A 134 -0.03 10.69 7.98
CA LYS A 134 0.78 11.85 7.68
C LYS A 134 0.96 12.60 8.98
N CYS A 135 1.72 11.97 9.85
CA CYS A 135 2.02 12.38 11.20
C CYS A 135 3.51 12.61 11.33
N VAL A 136 3.88 13.74 11.85
CA VAL A 136 5.26 14.09 12.18
C VAL A 136 5.31 14.42 13.66
N GLU A 137 6.27 13.80 14.36
CA GLU A 137 6.43 13.95 15.81
C GLU A 137 7.79 14.57 16.14
N TYR A 138 7.74 15.60 16.96
CA TYR A 138 8.90 16.25 17.57
C TYR A 138 8.66 16.40 19.08
N PRO A 139 9.68 16.66 19.89
CA PRO A 139 9.46 16.96 21.31
C PRO A 139 8.39 18.04 21.46
N ASP A 140 7.33 17.73 22.22
CA ASP A 140 6.17 18.58 22.51
C ASP A 140 5.34 19.05 21.30
N LEU A 141 5.54 18.46 20.09
CA LEU A 141 4.77 18.79 18.88
C LEU A 141 4.43 17.52 18.09
N VAL A 142 3.14 17.26 17.90
CA VAL A 142 2.63 16.22 17.02
C VAL A 142 1.72 16.86 15.97
N ILE A 143 2.06 16.67 14.69
CA ILE A 143 1.31 17.21 13.55
C ILE A 143 0.72 16.04 12.79
N ASN A 144 -0.59 15.91 12.76
CA ASN A 144 -1.29 14.85 12.06
C ASN A 144 -2.16 15.42 10.94
N LEU A 145 -1.70 15.29 9.69
CA LEU A 145 -2.41 15.76 8.50
C LEU A 145 -3.58 14.85 8.14
N THR A 146 -3.57 13.57 8.57
CA THR A 146 -4.65 12.62 8.25
C THR A 146 -5.96 12.99 8.93
N ASN A 147 -5.90 13.41 10.20
CA ASN A 147 -7.07 13.85 10.98
C ASN A 147 -7.14 15.37 11.18
N TYR A 148 -6.26 16.14 10.53
CA TYR A 148 -6.17 17.60 10.63
C TYR A 148 -6.06 18.10 12.07
N SER A 149 -5.17 17.50 12.88
CA SER A 149 -4.93 17.90 14.26
C SER A 149 -3.47 18.24 14.53
N VAL A 150 -3.26 19.20 15.41
CA VAL A 150 -1.93 19.55 15.93
C VAL A 150 -2.01 19.51 17.47
N MET A 151 -1.10 18.74 18.06
CA MET A 151 -0.93 18.71 19.53
C MET A 151 0.40 19.39 19.88
N TYR A 152 0.33 20.36 20.77
CA TYR A 152 1.48 21.14 21.22
C TYR A 152 1.49 21.20 22.74
N TYR A 153 2.58 20.76 23.39
CA TYR A 153 2.67 20.53 24.83
C TYR A 153 1.48 19.73 25.40
N GLY A 154 1.08 18.65 24.69
CA GLY A 154 -0.02 17.77 25.09
C GLY A 154 -1.42 18.35 24.92
N GLN A 155 -1.57 19.56 24.36
CA GLN A 155 -2.87 20.21 24.10
C GLN A 155 -3.15 20.28 22.60
N ILE A 156 -4.39 20.00 22.22
CA ILE A 156 -4.83 20.17 20.82
C ILE A 156 -4.98 21.66 20.54
N ILE A 157 -4.32 22.13 19.47
CA ILE A 157 -4.42 23.51 19.00
C ILE A 157 -5.35 23.57 17.80
N ASP A 158 -6.29 24.53 17.82
CA ASP A 158 -7.10 24.84 16.65
C ASP A 158 -6.24 25.52 15.57
N MET A 159 -6.10 24.85 14.43
CA MET A 159 -5.28 25.31 13.33
C MET A 159 -6.03 25.20 12.00
N PRO A 160 -6.22 26.32 11.27
CA PRO A 160 -6.84 26.30 9.95
C PRO A 160 -6.11 25.34 8.98
N PRO A 161 -6.81 24.67 8.06
CA PRO A 161 -6.22 23.65 7.19
C PRO A 161 -4.95 24.08 6.48
N LYS A 162 -4.90 25.27 5.90
CA LYS A 162 -3.70 25.77 5.19
C LYS A 162 -2.50 26.07 6.10
N GLU A 163 -2.74 26.44 7.33
CA GLU A 163 -1.67 26.60 8.34
C GLU A 163 -1.12 25.22 8.74
N LEU A 164 -2.01 24.23 8.94
CA LEU A 164 -1.62 22.85 9.28
C LEU A 164 -0.85 22.20 8.12
N GLU A 165 -1.35 22.31 6.89
CA GLU A 165 -0.68 21.79 5.69
C GLU A 165 0.73 22.38 5.53
N LEU A 166 0.87 23.70 5.72
CA LEU A 166 2.16 24.38 5.64
C LEU A 166 3.12 23.91 6.75
N LEU A 167 2.63 23.80 7.98
CA LEU A 167 3.42 23.30 9.11
C LEU A 167 3.87 21.87 8.87
N TYR A 168 2.95 20.98 8.45
CA TYR A 168 3.25 19.60 8.13
C TYR A 168 4.29 19.49 7.02
N PHE A 169 4.12 20.23 5.93
CA PHE A 169 5.03 20.22 4.79
C PHE A 169 6.46 20.60 5.19
N LEU A 170 6.62 21.67 5.95
CA LEU A 170 7.91 22.12 6.45
C LEU A 170 8.52 21.09 7.42
N ALA A 171 7.73 20.58 8.37
CA ALA A 171 8.18 19.63 9.38
C ALA A 171 8.50 18.23 8.82
N SER A 172 7.87 17.81 7.72
CA SER A 172 8.16 16.54 7.04
C SER A 172 9.52 16.54 6.33
N SER A 173 10.12 17.69 6.12
CA SER A 173 11.44 17.85 5.47
C SER A 173 12.37 18.74 6.33
N PRO A 174 12.78 18.28 7.52
CA PRO A 174 13.55 19.08 8.45
C PRO A 174 14.89 19.51 7.83
N ASN A 175 15.31 20.74 8.15
CA ASN A 175 16.53 21.38 7.67
C ASN A 175 16.56 21.69 6.15
N GLN A 176 15.51 21.34 5.39
CA GLN A 176 15.37 21.73 3.99
C GLN A 176 14.81 23.14 3.88
N VAL A 177 15.44 23.97 3.05
CA VAL A 177 14.98 25.33 2.74
C VAL A 177 14.02 25.26 1.55
N PHE A 178 12.85 25.87 1.70
CA PHE A 178 11.87 26.04 0.63
C PHE A 178 11.69 27.52 0.28
N THR A 179 11.65 27.84 -1.00
CA THR A 179 11.33 29.19 -1.44
C THR A 179 9.84 29.50 -1.21
N ARG A 180 9.49 30.78 -1.22
CA ARG A 180 8.09 31.20 -1.08
C ARG A 180 7.21 30.66 -2.21
N GLU A 181 7.75 30.64 -3.43
CA GLU A 181 7.08 30.08 -4.61
C GLU A 181 6.83 28.58 -4.42
N GLN A 182 7.86 27.82 -4.02
CA GLN A 182 7.71 26.39 -3.76
C GLN A 182 6.65 26.11 -2.70
N LEU A 183 6.60 26.88 -1.62
CA LEU A 183 5.60 26.73 -0.57
C LEU A 183 4.20 27.10 -1.08
N LEU A 184 4.09 28.16 -1.88
CA LEU A 184 2.83 28.57 -2.47
C LEU A 184 2.28 27.48 -3.38
N ASP A 185 3.09 26.96 -4.31
CA ASP A 185 2.71 25.92 -5.26
C ASP A 185 2.30 24.62 -4.57
N ASN A 186 3.06 24.18 -3.56
CA ASN A 186 2.78 22.92 -2.87
C ASN A 186 1.54 22.98 -1.96
N ILE A 187 1.24 24.13 -1.35
CA ILE A 187 0.16 24.26 -0.37
C ILE A 187 -1.12 24.83 -0.98
N TRP A 188 -1.01 25.77 -1.92
CA TRP A 188 -2.17 26.43 -2.56
C TRP A 188 -2.41 25.94 -3.99
N GLY A 189 -1.40 25.31 -4.63
CA GLY A 189 -1.47 24.79 -6.00
C GLY A 189 -1.00 25.77 -7.06
N TYR A 190 -0.58 25.24 -8.22
CA TYR A 190 -0.05 26.03 -9.35
C TYR A 190 -1.04 27.03 -9.97
N GLU A 191 -2.34 26.82 -9.78
CA GLU A 191 -3.38 27.71 -10.29
C GLU A 191 -3.70 28.88 -9.35
N TYR A 192 -3.02 28.94 -8.21
CA TYR A 192 -3.25 30.01 -7.24
C TYR A 192 -2.64 31.34 -7.72
N LEU A 193 -3.49 32.29 -8.09
CA LEU A 193 -3.09 33.62 -8.59
C LEU A 193 -2.71 34.63 -7.50
N GLY A 194 -2.49 34.18 -6.27
CA GLY A 194 -2.15 35.03 -5.14
C GLY A 194 -0.66 35.36 -5.04
N ASP A 195 -0.35 36.37 -4.20
CA ASP A 195 1.03 36.84 -3.94
C ASP A 195 1.74 35.82 -2.99
N THR A 196 3.05 35.63 -3.21
CA THR A 196 3.94 34.84 -2.34
C THR A 196 3.97 35.33 -0.89
N ARG A 197 3.59 36.56 -0.63
CA ARG A 197 3.37 37.13 0.71
C ARG A 197 2.31 36.40 1.51
N THR A 198 1.42 35.65 0.85
CA THR A 198 0.46 34.75 1.53
C THR A 198 1.19 33.77 2.45
N VAL A 199 2.34 33.22 2.02
CA VAL A 199 3.18 32.34 2.82
C VAL A 199 3.69 33.05 4.08
N ASP A 200 4.16 34.30 3.96
CA ASP A 200 4.70 35.07 5.09
C ASP A 200 3.63 35.29 6.18
N VAL A 201 2.39 35.57 5.76
CA VAL A 201 1.25 35.74 6.67
C VAL A 201 0.95 34.44 7.44
N HIS A 202 0.96 33.29 6.73
CA HIS A 202 0.69 32.01 7.36
C HIS A 202 1.83 31.58 8.29
N VAL A 203 3.08 31.78 7.91
CA VAL A 203 4.23 31.54 8.80
C VAL A 203 4.17 32.40 10.05
N LYS A 204 3.79 33.67 9.92
CA LYS A 204 3.60 34.54 11.08
C LYS A 204 2.53 33.97 12.04
N ARG A 205 1.37 33.56 11.51
CA ARG A 205 0.29 32.96 12.31
C ARG A 205 0.70 31.67 12.96
N LEU A 206 1.48 30.81 12.26
CA LEU A 206 2.06 29.60 12.85
C LEU A 206 2.94 29.94 14.06
N ARG A 207 3.84 30.91 13.93
CA ARG A 207 4.72 31.36 15.03
C ARG A 207 3.97 32.00 16.22
N GLU A 208 2.78 32.52 15.98
CA GLU A 208 1.92 33.03 17.06
C GLU A 208 1.32 31.88 17.87
N LYS A 209 0.99 30.77 17.22
CA LYS A 209 0.36 29.58 17.85
C LYS A 209 1.39 28.61 18.43
N ILE A 210 2.50 28.37 17.76
CA ILE A 210 3.58 27.49 18.19
C ILE A 210 4.87 28.31 18.30
N LYS A 211 5.46 28.29 19.49
CA LYS A 211 6.72 29.02 19.74
C LYS A 211 7.90 28.11 19.36
N ASP A 212 9.06 28.73 19.08
CA ASP A 212 10.31 28.01 18.91
C ASP A 212 10.61 27.14 20.15
N HIS A 213 11.01 25.92 19.88
CA HIS A 213 11.42 24.95 20.88
C HIS A 213 12.94 24.78 20.87
N GLU A 214 13.55 24.31 21.97
CA GLU A 214 15.01 24.08 22.03
C GLU A 214 15.51 23.09 20.96
N HIS A 215 14.66 22.10 20.57
CA HIS A 215 14.99 21.05 19.62
C HIS A 215 14.51 21.32 18.20
N TRP A 216 13.64 22.30 17.97
CA TRP A 216 13.10 22.62 16.65
C TRP A 216 12.54 24.04 16.57
N GLY A 217 12.37 24.55 15.33
CA GLY A 217 11.72 25.84 15.11
C GLY A 217 11.50 26.13 13.63
N ILE A 218 10.62 27.09 13.33
CA ILE A 218 10.40 27.58 11.97
C ILE A 218 11.35 28.76 11.73
N THR A 219 12.38 28.56 10.93
CA THR A 219 13.44 29.54 10.67
C THR A 219 13.25 30.23 9.32
N THR A 220 13.44 31.56 9.30
CA THR A 220 13.47 32.36 8.07
C THR A 220 14.87 32.32 7.47
N VAL A 221 14.97 31.95 6.20
CA VAL A 221 16.20 32.10 5.41
C VAL A 221 16.04 33.36 4.57
N TRP A 222 16.75 34.44 4.97
CA TRP A 222 16.61 35.76 4.40
C TRP A 222 16.85 35.75 2.88
N GLY A 223 15.95 36.39 2.14
CA GLY A 223 16.03 36.46 0.68
C GLY A 223 15.58 35.20 -0.06
N ILE A 224 15.32 34.07 0.66
CA ILE A 224 14.96 32.77 0.06
C ILE A 224 13.55 32.34 0.49
N GLY A 225 13.37 32.02 1.78
CA GLY A 225 12.10 31.45 2.24
C GLY A 225 12.16 30.93 3.67
N TYR A 226 11.70 29.70 3.88
CA TYR A 226 11.53 29.11 5.21
C TYR A 226 12.04 27.69 5.28
N LYS A 227 12.41 27.25 6.48
CA LYS A 227 12.71 25.86 6.82
C LYS A 227 12.15 25.53 8.20
N PHE A 228 11.84 24.25 8.42
CA PHE A 228 11.69 23.71 9.76
C PHE A 228 13.06 23.21 10.20
N GLU A 229 13.63 23.82 11.21
CA GLU A 229 14.96 23.50 11.72
C GLU A 229 14.86 22.50 12.85
N ARG A 230 15.53 21.36 12.72
CA ARG A 230 15.79 20.42 13.81
C ARG A 230 17.17 20.72 14.38
N ARG A 231 17.22 20.99 15.66
CA ARG A 231 18.44 21.32 16.43
C ARG A 231 18.98 20.12 17.17
#